data_ed0a5810f08a21c8b3cb9cce56c9bdd0
#
_entry.id   ed0a5810f08a21c8b3cb9cce56c9bdd0
#
_cell.length_a   1.000
_cell.length_b   1.000
_cell.length_c   1.000
_cell.angle_alpha   90.00
_cell.angle_beta   90.00
_cell.angle_gamma   90.00
#
_symmetry.space_group_name_H-M   'P 1'
#
loop_
_entity.id
_entity.type
_entity.pdbx_description
1 polymer ?
#
loop_
_entity_poly.entity_id
_entity_poly.type
_entity_poly.pdbx_seq_one_letter_code
_entity_poly.pdbx_strand_id
1 'polypeptide(L)'
;SVTEKIPFEDVLTSITKEAIIEKTKLFQQTIKRDFLITNPRIAVLALNPRNNEDDSCGSEEREIIIPAINELAAQGIQAFGPYAADDFFGKGYFTDFDGIMAMYHDQATTPFHSLYTEDGVIYTAGLPIIRTAADTTPCYSIVGCNEADETAFRHAIYLAIDAFRNRTTSDEVAENPLPKLYHEKRDESEKVRFS
;
A
#
# COMPACT_ATOMS: atom_id res chain seq x y z
N SER A 1 6.32 0.92 3.07
CA SER A 1 7.17 2.01 2.54
C SER A 1 7.97 1.55 1.32
N VAL A 2 8.37 2.50 0.48
CA VAL A 2 9.20 2.23 -0.70
C VAL A 2 10.60 1.80 -0.25
N THR A 3 11.23 2.57 0.63
CA THR A 3 12.47 2.19 1.29
C THR A 3 12.16 1.51 2.63
N GLU A 4 12.94 0.50 2.98
CA GLU A 4 12.81 -0.20 4.26
C GLU A 4 13.71 0.45 5.32
N LYS A 5 14.17 -0.32 6.29
CA LYS A 5 15.09 0.16 7.35
C LYS A 5 16.50 0.36 6.79
N ILE A 6 16.72 1.48 6.11
CA ILE A 6 18.04 1.89 5.59
C ILE A 6 18.48 3.19 6.26
N PRO A 7 19.77 3.54 6.24
CA PRO A 7 20.25 4.84 6.69
C PRO A 7 19.52 6.00 6.00
N PHE A 8 19.23 7.07 6.71
CA PHE A 8 18.46 8.18 6.15
C PHE A 8 19.16 8.84 4.95
N GLU A 9 20.48 8.86 4.92
CA GLU A 9 21.28 9.38 3.81
C GLU A 9 21.07 8.59 2.50
N ASP A 10 20.70 7.31 2.60
CA ASP A 10 20.47 6.43 1.45
C ASP A 10 19.01 6.50 0.94
N VAL A 11 18.11 7.11 1.71
CA VAL A 11 16.68 7.18 1.36
C VAL A 11 16.47 7.87 0.02
N LEU A 12 17.06 9.05 -0.15
CA LEU A 12 16.88 9.87 -1.35
C LEU A 12 17.34 9.13 -2.61
N THR A 13 18.49 8.47 -2.55
CA THR A 13 19.05 7.72 -3.69
C THR A 13 18.29 6.43 -4.00
N SER A 14 17.58 5.88 -3.00
CA SER A 14 16.79 4.65 -3.13
C SER A 14 15.37 4.90 -3.66
N ILE A 15 14.90 6.14 -3.62
CA ILE A 15 13.58 6.48 -4.15
C ILE A 15 13.71 6.76 -5.65
N THR A 16 13.33 5.76 -6.44
CA THR A 16 13.27 5.84 -7.90
C THR A 16 11.86 5.57 -8.40
N LYS A 17 11.55 6.02 -9.60
CA LYS A 17 10.27 5.74 -10.24
C LYS A 17 9.98 4.24 -10.29
N GLU A 18 10.96 3.44 -10.66
CA GLU A 18 10.87 1.99 -10.78
C GLU A 18 10.59 1.33 -9.43
N ALA A 19 11.29 1.76 -8.36
CA ALA A 19 11.08 1.25 -7.01
C ALA A 19 9.66 1.54 -6.51
N ILE A 20 9.13 2.75 -6.75
CA ILE A 20 7.76 3.12 -6.38
C ILE A 20 6.76 2.23 -7.12
N ILE A 21 6.95 2.05 -8.43
CA ILE A 21 6.05 1.22 -9.26
C ILE A 21 6.07 -0.23 -8.80
N GLU A 22 7.25 -0.82 -8.62
CA GLU A 22 7.41 -2.22 -8.20
C GLU A 22 6.76 -2.47 -6.83
N LYS A 23 7.10 -1.64 -5.84
CA LYS A 23 6.56 -1.78 -4.48
C LYS A 23 5.05 -1.55 -4.43
N THR A 24 4.53 -0.60 -5.20
CA THR A 24 3.09 -0.34 -5.24
C THR A 24 2.32 -1.48 -5.92
N LYS A 25 2.86 -2.07 -6.98
CA LYS A 25 2.28 -3.27 -7.61
C LYS A 25 2.22 -4.45 -6.66
N LEU A 26 3.34 -4.72 -5.98
CA LEU A 26 3.41 -5.79 -4.99
C LEU A 26 2.40 -5.58 -3.86
N PHE A 27 2.29 -4.34 -3.38
CA PHE A 27 1.34 -3.96 -2.34
C PHE A 27 -0.11 -4.14 -2.81
N GLN A 28 -0.44 -3.64 -4.00
CA GLN A 28 -1.76 -3.82 -4.60
C GLN A 28 -2.13 -5.30 -4.78
N GLN A 29 -1.19 -6.11 -5.29
CA GLN A 29 -1.42 -7.56 -5.45
C GLN A 29 -1.69 -8.23 -4.11
N THR A 30 -0.94 -7.87 -3.07
CA THR A 30 -1.13 -8.39 -1.72
C THR A 30 -2.52 -8.02 -1.18
N ILE A 31 -2.93 -6.76 -1.29
CA ILE A 31 -4.25 -6.31 -0.85
C ILE A 31 -5.36 -7.07 -1.59
N LYS A 32 -5.22 -7.27 -2.89
CA LYS A 32 -6.21 -8.01 -3.69
C LYS A 32 -6.29 -9.49 -3.34
N ARG A 33 -5.15 -10.15 -3.22
CA ARG A 33 -5.07 -11.60 -3.06
C ARG A 33 -5.27 -12.05 -1.64
N ASP A 34 -4.59 -11.39 -0.70
CA ASP A 34 -4.51 -11.83 0.69
C ASP A 34 -5.56 -11.14 1.58
N PHE A 35 -6.07 -9.97 1.17
CA PHE A 35 -7.12 -9.23 1.89
C PHE A 35 -8.45 -9.15 1.12
N LEU A 36 -8.54 -9.69 -0.09
CA LEU A 36 -9.73 -9.75 -0.96
C LEU A 36 -10.35 -8.38 -1.28
N ILE A 37 -9.57 -7.31 -1.29
CA ILE A 37 -10.03 -5.99 -1.73
C ILE A 37 -9.82 -5.87 -3.25
N THR A 38 -10.88 -5.97 -4.02
CA THR A 38 -10.82 -6.12 -5.49
C THR A 38 -10.17 -4.94 -6.20
N ASN A 39 -10.50 -3.71 -5.81
CA ASN A 39 -10.00 -2.48 -6.41
C ASN A 39 -9.44 -1.54 -5.34
N PRO A 40 -8.30 -1.86 -4.73
CA PRO A 40 -7.78 -1.08 -3.62
C PRO A 40 -7.37 0.32 -4.06
N ARG A 41 -7.76 1.31 -3.27
CA ARG A 41 -7.35 2.70 -3.38
C ARG A 41 -6.07 2.89 -2.56
N ILE A 42 -4.99 3.24 -3.22
CA ILE A 42 -3.67 3.38 -2.58
C ILE A 42 -3.29 4.87 -2.58
N ALA A 43 -3.12 5.44 -1.40
CA ALA A 43 -2.52 6.74 -1.25
C ALA A 43 -1.00 6.63 -1.36
N VAL A 44 -0.39 7.51 -2.15
CA VAL A 44 1.07 7.65 -2.26
C VAL A 44 1.47 8.95 -1.58
N LEU A 45 2.32 8.87 -0.56
CA LEU A 45 2.77 10.06 0.14
C LEU A 45 3.88 10.77 -0.64
N ALA A 46 3.99 12.07 -0.44
CA ALA A 46 5.13 12.85 -0.90
C ALA A 46 6.39 12.51 -0.11
N LEU A 47 7.56 12.70 -0.69
CA LEU A 47 8.83 12.61 0.02
C LEU A 47 9.06 13.87 0.86
N ASN A 48 8.83 15.02 0.24
CA ASN A 48 9.06 16.33 0.84
C ASN A 48 7.84 16.82 1.64
N PRO A 49 8.05 17.71 2.64
CA PRO A 49 6.97 18.19 3.51
C PRO A 49 5.86 18.94 2.78
N ARG A 50 6.17 19.49 1.62
CA ARG A 50 5.22 20.21 0.76
C ARG A 50 5.45 19.79 -0.67
N ASN A 51 4.40 19.31 -1.34
CA ASN A 51 4.42 19.00 -2.77
C ASN A 51 4.02 20.24 -3.58
N ASN A 52 4.76 21.34 -3.37
CA ASN A 52 4.47 22.61 -4.04
C ASN A 52 4.89 22.59 -5.50
N GLU A 53 4.12 23.28 -6.33
CA GLU A 53 4.38 23.46 -7.76
C GLU A 53 5.68 24.22 -8.05
N ASP A 54 6.22 24.94 -7.07
CA ASP A 54 7.39 25.82 -7.21
C ASP A 54 8.74 25.18 -6.86
N ASP A 55 8.77 23.86 -6.57
CA ASP A 55 9.98 23.10 -6.18
C ASP A 55 10.76 23.70 -4.98
N SER A 56 10.11 24.51 -4.17
CA SER A 56 10.78 25.16 -3.04
C SER A 56 11.29 24.18 -1.98
N CYS A 57 10.79 22.95 -2.00
CA CYS A 57 11.14 21.88 -1.06
C CYS A 57 11.72 20.64 -1.74
N GLY A 58 12.12 20.71 -3.02
CA GLY A 58 12.64 19.59 -3.79
C GLY A 58 11.84 19.33 -5.08
N SER A 59 12.41 18.56 -5.99
CA SER A 59 11.81 18.25 -7.30
C SER A 59 11.34 16.79 -7.42
N GLU A 60 11.54 15.98 -6.40
CA GLU A 60 11.32 14.53 -6.41
C GLU A 60 9.85 14.18 -6.68
N GLU A 61 8.92 14.99 -6.21
CA GLU A 61 7.50 14.80 -6.48
C GLU A 61 7.22 14.90 -7.97
N ARG A 62 7.72 15.97 -8.61
CA ARG A 62 7.50 16.24 -10.04
C ARG A 62 8.27 15.27 -10.93
N GLU A 63 9.52 14.95 -10.56
CA GLU A 63 10.44 14.20 -11.42
C GLU A 63 10.32 12.68 -11.25
N ILE A 64 9.90 12.21 -10.06
CA ILE A 64 9.90 10.79 -9.73
C ILE A 64 8.49 10.30 -9.36
N ILE A 65 7.84 10.93 -8.35
CA ILE A 65 6.63 10.36 -7.74
C ILE A 65 5.42 10.52 -8.66
N ILE A 66 5.17 11.72 -9.20
CA ILE A 66 4.06 11.96 -10.14
C ILE A 66 4.17 11.08 -11.39
N PRO A 67 5.33 10.97 -12.06
CA PRO A 67 5.50 10.04 -13.16
C PRO A 67 5.24 8.57 -12.81
N ALA A 68 5.61 8.14 -11.59
CA ALA A 68 5.31 6.79 -11.12
C ALA A 68 3.80 6.57 -10.94
N ILE A 69 3.09 7.52 -10.30
CA ILE A 69 1.64 7.47 -10.12
C ILE A 69 0.92 7.42 -11.48
N ASN A 70 1.32 8.26 -12.43
CA ASN A 70 0.73 8.30 -13.76
C ASN A 70 0.91 6.96 -14.51
N GLU A 71 2.08 6.34 -14.38
CA GLU A 71 2.32 5.03 -14.98
C GLU A 71 1.49 3.92 -14.31
N LEU A 72 1.36 3.95 -12.99
CA LEU A 72 0.48 3.03 -12.25
C LEU A 72 -0.98 3.19 -12.70
N ALA A 73 -1.46 4.42 -12.84
CA ALA A 73 -2.80 4.72 -13.32
C ALA A 73 -3.03 4.22 -14.76
N ALA A 74 -2.05 4.38 -15.66
CA ALA A 74 -2.11 3.85 -17.03
C ALA A 74 -2.19 2.30 -17.05
N GLN A 75 -1.72 1.63 -16.01
CA GLN A 75 -1.83 0.18 -15.82
C GLN A 75 -3.09 -0.25 -15.06
N GLY A 76 -4.02 0.68 -14.79
CA GLY A 76 -5.28 0.42 -14.09
C GLY A 76 -5.14 0.26 -12.57
N ILE A 77 -4.05 0.72 -11.98
CA ILE A 77 -3.84 0.71 -10.52
C ILE A 77 -4.31 2.03 -9.93
N GLN A 78 -5.21 1.96 -8.95
CA GLN A 78 -5.75 3.14 -8.28
C GLN A 78 -4.75 3.71 -7.26
N ALA A 79 -3.73 4.39 -7.73
CA ALA A 79 -2.74 5.12 -6.94
C ALA A 79 -3.01 6.62 -7.04
N PHE A 80 -3.11 7.28 -5.90
CA PHE A 80 -3.46 8.70 -5.78
C PHE A 80 -2.41 9.45 -4.96
N GLY A 81 -2.12 10.68 -5.34
CA GLY A 81 -1.15 11.53 -4.66
C GLY A 81 -0.31 12.35 -5.65
N PRO A 82 0.87 12.82 -5.26
CA PRO A 82 1.47 12.66 -3.92
C PRO A 82 0.78 13.51 -2.85
N TYR A 83 0.64 12.99 -1.64
CA TYR A 83 0.07 13.71 -0.50
C TYR A 83 1.15 14.08 0.50
N ALA A 84 1.17 15.34 0.95
CA ALA A 84 2.02 15.73 2.08
C ALA A 84 1.59 14.98 3.34
N ALA A 85 2.54 14.33 4.03
CA ALA A 85 2.23 13.38 5.10
C ALA A 85 1.53 14.04 6.30
N ASP A 86 1.95 15.25 6.68
CA ASP A 86 1.36 16.02 7.78
C ASP A 86 -0.11 16.33 7.53
N ASP A 87 -0.44 16.83 6.34
CA ASP A 87 -1.82 17.12 5.93
C ASP A 87 -2.65 15.83 5.81
N PHE A 88 -2.07 14.79 5.23
CA PHE A 88 -2.75 13.53 4.99
C PHE A 88 -3.22 12.86 6.29
N PHE A 89 -2.33 12.76 7.25
CA PHE A 89 -2.68 12.19 8.56
C PHE A 89 -3.41 13.20 9.45
N GLY A 90 -3.00 14.47 9.45
CA GLY A 90 -3.61 15.51 10.28
C GLY A 90 -5.07 15.81 9.95
N LYS A 91 -5.46 15.65 8.68
CA LYS A 91 -6.84 15.84 8.21
C LYS A 91 -7.66 14.54 8.17
N GLY A 92 -7.07 13.41 8.52
CA GLY A 92 -7.75 12.11 8.55
C GLY A 92 -8.02 11.50 7.17
N TYR A 93 -7.36 11.95 6.10
CA TYR A 93 -7.59 11.45 4.72
C TYR A 93 -7.27 9.96 4.57
N PHE A 94 -6.47 9.39 5.48
CA PHE A 94 -6.13 7.98 5.47
C PHE A 94 -7.34 7.04 5.57
N THR A 95 -8.47 7.51 6.09
CA THR A 95 -9.72 6.72 6.18
C THR A 95 -10.37 6.44 4.83
N ASP A 96 -10.02 7.20 3.80
CA ASP A 96 -10.58 7.07 2.45
C ASP A 96 -9.81 6.08 1.56
N PHE A 97 -8.77 5.44 2.10
CA PHE A 97 -7.87 4.56 1.35
C PHE A 97 -7.74 3.19 1.99
N ASP A 98 -7.55 2.18 1.15
CA ASP A 98 -7.32 0.79 1.58
C ASP A 98 -5.84 0.53 1.90
N GLY A 99 -4.94 1.42 1.44
CA GLY A 99 -3.52 1.31 1.68
C GLY A 99 -2.78 2.62 1.49
N ILE A 100 -1.66 2.76 2.19
CA ILE A 100 -0.82 3.95 2.15
C ILE A 100 0.60 3.52 1.78
N MET A 101 1.14 4.09 0.69
CA MET A 101 2.52 3.92 0.26
C MET A 101 3.34 5.12 0.71
N ALA A 102 4.12 4.92 1.77
CA ALA A 102 5.06 5.91 2.27
C ALA A 102 6.41 5.80 1.57
N MET A 103 7.18 6.86 1.50
CA MET A 103 8.49 6.87 0.86
C MET A 103 9.56 6.22 1.74
N TYR A 104 9.52 6.46 3.05
CA TYR A 104 10.50 5.91 3.99
C TYR A 104 9.83 5.40 5.28
N HIS A 105 10.59 4.67 6.08
CA HIS A 105 10.09 3.94 7.23
C HIS A 105 9.30 4.79 8.21
N ASP A 106 9.89 5.88 8.73
CA ASP A 106 9.27 6.66 9.82
C ASP A 106 8.02 7.41 9.36
N GLN A 107 7.92 7.74 8.05
CA GLN A 107 6.73 8.35 7.48
C GLN A 107 5.50 7.43 7.57
N ALA A 108 5.70 6.12 7.60
CA ALA A 108 4.63 5.14 7.77
C ALA A 108 4.44 4.76 9.24
N THR A 109 5.52 4.46 9.96
CA THR A 109 5.44 3.85 11.29
C THR A 109 5.10 4.84 12.38
N THR A 110 5.55 6.10 12.29
CA THR A 110 5.23 7.13 13.28
C THR A 110 3.72 7.38 13.39
N PRO A 111 2.99 7.69 12.31
CA PRO A 111 1.54 7.84 12.39
C PRO A 111 0.84 6.52 12.74
N PHE A 112 1.33 5.38 12.26
CA PHE A 112 0.76 4.08 12.60
C PHE A 112 0.80 3.82 14.10
N HIS A 113 1.97 3.96 14.73
CA HIS A 113 2.10 3.75 16.18
C HIS A 113 1.40 4.84 17.03
N SER A 114 1.14 6.01 16.45
CA SER A 114 0.37 7.06 17.13
C SER A 114 -1.13 6.77 17.13
N LEU A 115 -1.63 6.08 16.10
CA LEU A 115 -3.04 5.74 15.93
C LEU A 115 -3.39 4.36 16.51
N TYR A 116 -2.46 3.40 16.42
CA TYR A 116 -2.66 1.99 16.76
C TYR A 116 -1.49 1.49 17.63
N THR A 117 -1.56 1.75 18.93
CA THR A 117 -0.45 1.47 19.85
C THR A 117 -0.31 0.00 20.24
N GLU A 118 -1.38 -0.79 20.21
CA GLU A 118 -1.40 -2.13 20.83
C GLU A 118 -1.77 -3.26 19.86
N ASP A 119 -2.32 -2.95 18.68
CA ASP A 119 -2.91 -3.94 17.77
C ASP A 119 -2.10 -4.16 16.49
N GLY A 120 -0.90 -3.63 16.40
CA GLY A 120 -0.09 -3.63 15.19
C GLY A 120 0.34 -5.04 14.77
N VAL A 121 0.17 -5.35 13.47
CA VAL A 121 0.66 -6.58 12.87
C VAL A 121 1.53 -6.26 11.66
N ILE A 122 2.72 -6.84 11.64
CA ILE A 122 3.61 -6.81 10.48
C ILE A 122 3.22 -7.95 9.54
N TYR A 123 2.83 -7.62 8.32
CA TYR A 123 2.60 -8.56 7.24
C TYR A 123 3.71 -8.46 6.19
N THR A 124 4.37 -9.57 5.85
CA THR A 124 5.42 -9.56 4.85
C THR A 124 4.86 -9.94 3.48
N ALA A 125 4.75 -8.96 2.59
CA ALA A 125 4.28 -9.13 1.23
C ALA A 125 5.32 -9.79 0.31
N GLY A 126 4.86 -10.40 -0.81
CA GLY A 126 5.73 -10.93 -1.85
C GLY A 126 6.39 -12.27 -1.58
N LEU A 127 6.09 -12.91 -0.44
CA LEU A 127 6.60 -14.24 -0.15
C LEU A 127 5.63 -15.33 -0.66
N PRO A 128 6.15 -16.50 -1.06
CA PRO A 128 5.33 -17.67 -1.37
C PRO A 128 4.60 -18.23 -0.15
N ILE A 129 5.11 -17.94 1.04
CA ILE A 129 4.51 -18.30 2.33
C ILE A 129 3.86 -17.06 2.97
N ILE A 130 2.92 -17.27 3.88
CA ILE A 130 2.37 -16.20 4.71
C ILE A 130 3.27 -16.02 5.92
N ARG A 131 3.72 -14.79 6.13
CA ARG A 131 4.51 -14.39 7.28
C ARG A 131 3.87 -13.17 7.94
N THR A 132 3.42 -13.37 9.17
CA THR A 132 2.94 -12.30 10.07
C THR A 132 3.81 -12.24 11.32
N ALA A 133 3.87 -11.10 11.95
CA ALA A 133 4.50 -10.92 13.24
C ALA A 133 3.74 -9.82 14.01
N ALA A 134 3.75 -9.92 15.34
CA ALA A 134 3.29 -8.83 16.18
C ALA A 134 4.23 -7.62 16.00
N ASP A 135 3.66 -6.44 15.87
CA ASP A 135 4.43 -5.19 15.83
C ASP A 135 4.67 -4.70 17.27
N THR A 136 5.59 -5.37 17.94
CA THR A 136 5.94 -5.10 19.33
C THR A 136 7.43 -4.86 19.47
N THR A 137 7.79 -3.97 20.40
CA THR A 137 9.18 -3.78 20.82
C THR A 137 9.52 -4.75 21.96
N PRO A 138 10.80 -5.18 22.07
CA PRO A 138 11.23 -5.98 23.21
C PRO A 138 11.03 -5.22 24.53
N CYS A 139 10.21 -5.79 25.43
CA CYS A 139 9.89 -5.19 26.73
C CYS A 139 10.59 -5.94 27.85
N TYR A 140 11.89 -5.81 27.97
CA TYR A 140 12.68 -6.51 29.01
C TYR A 140 12.29 -6.12 30.45
N SER A 141 11.69 -4.93 30.64
CA SER A 141 11.26 -4.44 31.95
C SER A 141 10.12 -5.25 32.59
N ILE A 142 9.31 -5.93 31.79
CA ILE A 142 8.16 -6.73 32.27
C ILE A 142 8.45 -8.22 32.34
N VAL A 143 9.70 -8.62 32.09
CA VAL A 143 10.07 -10.05 32.14
C VAL A 143 9.86 -10.60 33.54
N GLY A 144 9.05 -11.65 33.65
CA GLY A 144 8.70 -12.28 34.91
C GLY A 144 7.57 -11.62 35.72
N CYS A 145 7.04 -10.46 35.25
CA CYS A 145 5.95 -9.74 35.93
C CYS A 145 4.55 -10.30 35.60
N ASN A 146 4.42 -11.13 34.56
CA ASN A 146 3.15 -11.63 34.05
C ASN A 146 2.19 -10.50 33.57
N GLU A 147 2.76 -9.44 33.00
CA GLU A 147 2.08 -8.23 32.53
C GLU A 147 2.11 -8.10 30.99
N ALA A 148 2.65 -9.09 30.28
CA ALA A 148 2.75 -9.04 28.81
C ALA A 148 1.36 -9.11 28.16
N ASP A 149 1.09 -8.16 27.25
CA ASP A 149 -0.11 -8.19 26.42
C ASP A 149 0.12 -9.08 25.18
N GLU A 150 -0.74 -10.07 25.02
CA GLU A 150 -0.69 -11.01 23.91
C GLU A 150 -1.54 -10.56 22.70
N THR A 151 -2.22 -9.43 22.75
CA THR A 151 -3.21 -8.99 21.76
C THR A 151 -2.63 -8.88 20.35
N ALA A 152 -1.51 -8.19 20.16
CA ALA A 152 -0.86 -8.07 18.88
C ALA A 152 -0.41 -9.43 18.29
N PHE A 153 0.08 -10.34 19.14
CA PHE A 153 0.46 -11.70 18.73
C PHE A 153 -0.76 -12.52 18.30
N ARG A 154 -1.86 -12.41 19.03
CA ARG A 154 -3.14 -13.05 18.70
C ARG A 154 -3.68 -12.55 17.37
N HIS A 155 -3.63 -11.23 17.13
CA HIS A 155 -4.02 -10.63 15.86
C HIS A 155 -3.12 -11.10 14.72
N ALA A 156 -1.82 -11.27 14.94
CA ALA A 156 -0.91 -11.81 13.94
C ALA A 156 -1.28 -13.24 13.53
N ILE A 157 -1.69 -14.09 14.47
CA ILE A 157 -2.18 -15.45 14.19
C ILE A 157 -3.48 -15.39 13.37
N TYR A 158 -4.46 -14.59 13.79
CA TYR A 158 -5.72 -14.48 13.07
C TYR A 158 -5.52 -13.97 11.65
N LEU A 159 -4.69 -12.94 11.50
CA LEU A 159 -4.35 -12.42 10.18
C LEU A 159 -3.68 -13.47 9.28
N ALA A 160 -2.80 -14.31 9.84
CA ALA A 160 -2.17 -15.39 9.08
C ALA A 160 -3.19 -16.41 8.58
N ILE A 161 -4.17 -16.78 9.43
CA ILE A 161 -5.24 -17.72 9.08
C ILE A 161 -6.13 -17.12 7.99
N ASP A 162 -6.54 -15.87 8.15
CA ASP A 162 -7.42 -15.20 7.18
C ASP A 162 -6.71 -14.99 5.84
N ALA A 163 -5.47 -14.53 5.85
CA ALA A 163 -4.67 -14.38 4.63
C ALA A 163 -4.44 -15.73 3.92
N PHE A 164 -4.26 -16.82 4.66
CA PHE A 164 -4.14 -18.16 4.08
C PHE A 164 -5.44 -18.58 3.36
N ARG A 165 -6.58 -18.42 4.01
CA ARG A 165 -7.88 -18.74 3.43
C ARG A 165 -8.17 -17.88 2.20
N ASN A 166 -7.94 -16.58 2.31
CA ASN A 166 -8.15 -15.62 1.24
C ASN A 166 -7.25 -15.91 0.03
N ARG A 167 -5.98 -16.21 0.27
CA ARG A 167 -5.03 -16.58 -0.78
C ARG A 167 -5.45 -17.85 -1.49
N THR A 168 -5.84 -18.88 -0.74
CA THR A 168 -6.34 -20.14 -1.32
C THR A 168 -7.58 -19.89 -2.19
N THR A 169 -8.56 -19.15 -1.68
CA THR A 169 -9.76 -18.80 -2.45
C THR A 169 -9.43 -17.99 -3.70
N SER A 170 -8.54 -17.00 -3.59
CA SER A 170 -8.13 -16.18 -4.73
C SER A 170 -7.42 -17.01 -5.81
N ASP A 171 -6.56 -17.92 -5.40
CA ASP A 171 -5.80 -18.78 -6.31
C ASP A 171 -6.71 -19.82 -7.00
N GLU A 172 -7.65 -20.43 -6.27
CA GLU A 172 -8.65 -21.36 -6.82
C GLU A 172 -9.52 -20.69 -7.90
N VAL A 173 -9.98 -19.47 -7.65
CA VAL A 173 -10.77 -18.70 -8.64
C VAL A 173 -9.92 -18.32 -9.85
N ALA A 174 -8.64 -18.05 -9.66
CA ALA A 174 -7.72 -17.68 -10.75
C ALA A 174 -7.23 -18.87 -11.58
N GLU A 175 -7.31 -20.11 -11.08
CA GLU A 175 -6.84 -21.31 -11.79
C GLU A 175 -7.65 -21.59 -13.06
N ASN A 176 -8.96 -21.30 -13.04
CA ASN A 176 -9.83 -21.50 -14.21
C ASN A 176 -10.80 -20.33 -14.39
N PRO A 177 -10.31 -19.15 -14.79
CA PRO A 177 -11.14 -17.97 -14.91
C PRO A 177 -12.13 -18.11 -16.07
N LEU A 178 -13.37 -17.68 -15.84
CA LEU A 178 -14.36 -17.62 -16.91
C LEU A 178 -13.85 -16.71 -18.04
N PRO A 179 -14.01 -17.13 -19.32
CA PRO A 179 -13.63 -16.28 -20.45
C PRO A 179 -14.43 -14.97 -20.42
N LYS A 180 -13.71 -13.85 -20.57
CA LYS A 180 -14.35 -12.54 -20.69
C LYS A 180 -15.11 -12.48 -22.02
N LEU A 181 -16.40 -12.68 -21.98
CA LEU A 181 -17.28 -12.44 -23.13
C LEU A 181 -17.50 -10.93 -23.26
N TYR A 182 -16.51 -10.22 -23.78
CA TYR A 182 -16.74 -8.88 -24.30
C TYR A 182 -17.42 -9.03 -25.65
N HIS A 183 -18.74 -8.87 -25.67
CA HIS A 183 -19.38 -8.42 -26.91
C HIS A 183 -18.98 -6.95 -27.06
N GLU A 184 -18.02 -6.66 -27.94
CA GLU A 184 -17.90 -5.33 -28.47
C GLU A 184 -19.24 -4.98 -29.09
N LYS A 185 -20.06 -4.19 -28.42
CA LYS A 185 -21.16 -3.48 -29.08
C LYS A 185 -20.48 -2.57 -30.09
N ARG A 186 -20.44 -2.98 -31.35
CA ARG A 186 -20.15 -2.05 -32.43
C ARG A 186 -21.11 -0.89 -32.27
N ASP A 187 -20.56 0.28 -32.08
CA ASP A 187 -21.32 1.52 -32.07
C ASP A 187 -21.86 1.71 -33.49
N GLU A 188 -23.14 1.36 -33.70
CA GLU A 188 -23.82 1.54 -35.00
C GLU A 188 -24.32 2.99 -35.18
N SER A 189 -24.03 3.90 -34.27
CA SER A 189 -24.49 5.29 -34.31
C SER A 189 -23.91 6.12 -35.47
N GLU A 190 -22.83 5.67 -36.10
CA GLU A 190 -22.25 6.35 -37.27
C GLU A 190 -22.98 6.07 -38.60
N LYS A 191 -23.99 5.20 -38.65
CA LYS A 191 -24.68 4.82 -39.92
C LYS A 191 -25.96 5.58 -40.23
N VAL A 192 -26.39 6.52 -39.42
CA VAL A 192 -27.55 7.34 -39.75
C VAL A 192 -27.08 8.57 -40.55
N ARG A 193 -26.83 8.36 -41.85
CA ARG A 193 -26.81 9.48 -42.79
C ARG A 193 -28.26 9.78 -43.17
N PHE A 194 -28.75 10.91 -42.72
CA PHE A 194 -29.99 11.48 -43.26
C PHE A 194 -29.68 11.97 -44.70
N SER A 195 -30.38 11.37 -45.66
CA SER A 195 -30.50 11.86 -47.01
C SER A 195 -31.60 12.91 -47.10
#